data_9caa697c5b091d98ba02664f6814c379
#
_entry.id   9caa697c5b091d98ba02664f6814c379
#
_cell.length_a   1.000
_cell.length_b   1.000
_cell.length_c   1.000
_cell.angle_alpha   90.00
_cell.angle_beta   90.00
_cell.angle_gamma   90.00
#
_symmetry.space_group_name_H-M   'P 1'
#
loop_
_entity.id
_entity.type
_entity.pdbx_description
1 polymer ?
#
loop_
_entity_poly.entity_id
_entity_poly.type
_entity_poly.pdbx_seq_one_letter_code
_entity_poly.pdbx_strand_id
1 'polypeptide(L)'
;MLVNFEDITFNISNSDKKIAESILKLLLKTNKNKRITSKDIVFSLSKKFKIPEVKVRVLINSIRQSGKYGIVGTSKGYYISNDIEDIMKAIKSQTMRISQQNRALEGMKEYLYSLIK
;
A
#
# COMPACT_ATOMS: atom_id res chain seq x y z
N MET A 1 13.27 -2.13 15.43
CA MET A 1 12.43 -1.10 16.06
C MET A 1 11.07 -1.08 15.39
N LEU A 2 10.04 -1.10 16.20
CA LEU A 2 8.69 -1.00 15.65
C LEU A 2 8.37 0.44 15.35
N VAL A 3 8.04 0.70 14.08
CA VAL A 3 7.59 2.02 13.66
C VAL A 3 6.07 2.02 13.77
N ASN A 4 5.50 2.90 14.59
CA ASN A 4 4.07 2.99 14.74
C ASN A 4 3.47 3.90 13.67
N PHE A 5 2.14 3.95 13.61
CA PHE A 5 1.43 4.72 12.61
C PHE A 5 1.78 6.22 12.67
N GLU A 6 1.98 6.74 13.87
CA GLU A 6 2.32 8.15 14.05
C GLU A 6 3.70 8.47 13.50
N ASP A 7 4.67 7.56 13.67
CA ASP A 7 6.01 7.74 13.11
C ASP A 7 5.97 7.77 11.59
N ILE A 8 5.14 6.94 10.99
CA ILE A 8 4.99 6.89 9.54
C ILE A 8 4.32 8.16 9.04
N THR A 9 3.27 8.60 9.72
CA THR A 9 2.54 9.81 9.33
C THR A 9 3.32 11.08 9.60
N PHE A 10 4.44 10.98 10.31
CA PHE A 10 5.33 12.13 10.53
C PHE A 10 5.75 12.78 9.22
N ASN A 11 5.97 11.99 8.16
CA ASN A 11 6.37 12.48 6.86
C ASN A 11 5.18 12.83 5.96
N ILE A 12 3.97 12.79 6.49
CA ILE A 12 2.74 13.06 5.76
C ILE A 12 2.13 14.36 6.27
N SER A 13 1.64 15.21 5.37
CA SER A 13 0.99 16.47 5.75
C SER A 13 -0.27 16.20 6.58
N ASN A 14 -0.75 17.22 7.30
CA ASN A 14 -1.98 17.09 8.09
C ASN A 14 -3.19 16.74 7.22
N SER A 15 -3.25 17.29 6.01
CA SER A 15 -4.33 16.95 5.08
C SER A 15 -4.24 15.49 4.65
N ASP A 16 -3.03 14.97 4.43
CA ASP A 16 -2.83 13.57 4.07
C ASP A 16 -3.20 12.63 5.22
N LYS A 17 -2.97 13.02 6.46
CA LYS A 17 -3.43 12.24 7.61
C LYS A 17 -4.94 12.07 7.62
N LYS A 18 -5.68 13.13 7.34
CA LYS A 18 -7.14 13.07 7.27
C LYS A 18 -7.62 12.17 6.14
N ILE A 19 -6.95 12.25 5.00
CA ILE A 19 -7.26 11.39 3.85
C ILE A 19 -6.97 9.93 4.23
N ALA A 20 -5.81 9.66 4.84
CA ALA A 20 -5.43 8.31 5.26
C ALA A 20 -6.45 7.73 6.26
N GLU A 21 -6.92 8.53 7.21
CA GLU A 21 -7.97 8.10 8.15
C GLU A 21 -9.25 7.73 7.43
N SER A 22 -9.64 8.51 6.43
CA SER A 22 -10.83 8.24 5.64
C SER A 22 -10.68 6.96 4.81
N ILE A 23 -9.50 6.74 4.24
CA ILE A 23 -9.19 5.51 3.52
C ILE A 23 -9.28 4.31 4.47
N LEU A 24 -8.69 4.43 5.65
CA LEU A 24 -8.73 3.35 6.63
C LEU A 24 -10.16 3.00 7.03
N LYS A 25 -11.03 3.99 7.21
CA LYS A 25 -12.43 3.75 7.52
C LYS A 25 -13.13 2.92 6.44
N LEU A 26 -12.82 3.20 5.17
CA LEU A 26 -13.34 2.41 4.06
C LEU A 26 -12.79 0.98 4.07
N LEU A 27 -11.49 0.84 4.32
CA LEU A 27 -10.84 -0.46 4.37
C LEU A 27 -11.37 -1.33 5.52
N LEU A 28 -11.69 -0.72 6.65
CA LEU A 28 -12.21 -1.46 7.81
C LEU A 28 -13.58 -2.10 7.53
N LYS A 29 -14.26 -1.68 6.50
CA LYS A 29 -15.55 -2.26 6.07
C LYS A 29 -15.37 -3.38 5.06
N THR A 30 -14.13 -3.67 4.64
CA THR A 30 -13.86 -4.69 3.63
C THR A 30 -13.58 -6.05 4.25
N ASN A 31 -13.69 -7.09 3.42
CA ASN A 31 -13.27 -8.44 3.76
C ASN A 31 -12.95 -9.16 2.45
N LYS A 32 -12.56 -10.44 2.56
CA LYS A 32 -12.18 -11.24 1.40
C LYS A 32 -13.25 -11.28 0.31
N ASN A 33 -14.51 -11.20 0.68
CA ASN A 33 -15.65 -11.26 -0.25
C ASN A 33 -16.14 -9.89 -0.67
N LYS A 34 -15.70 -8.82 0.01
CA LYS A 34 -16.12 -7.46 -0.26
C LYS A 34 -14.89 -6.57 -0.31
N ARG A 35 -14.28 -6.49 -1.48
CA ARG A 35 -13.04 -5.72 -1.69
C ARG A 35 -13.34 -4.35 -2.24
N ILE A 36 -12.36 -3.44 -2.14
CA ILE A 36 -12.49 -2.09 -2.66
C ILE A 36 -11.25 -1.76 -3.49
N THR A 37 -11.46 -1.21 -4.68
CA THR A 37 -10.35 -0.82 -5.55
C THR A 37 -9.89 0.60 -5.22
N SER A 38 -8.69 0.99 -5.71
CA SER A 38 -8.23 2.36 -5.54
C SER A 38 -9.16 3.35 -6.24
N LYS A 39 -9.76 2.96 -7.36
CA LYS A 39 -10.76 3.81 -8.06
C LYS A 39 -12.00 4.01 -7.20
N ASP A 40 -12.48 2.96 -6.54
CA ASP A 40 -13.62 3.03 -5.63
C ASP A 40 -13.33 3.98 -4.48
N ILE A 41 -12.11 3.94 -3.96
CA ILE A 41 -11.70 4.82 -2.86
C ILE A 41 -11.69 6.27 -3.33
N VAL A 42 -11.09 6.54 -4.50
CA VAL A 42 -11.08 7.89 -5.09
C VAL A 42 -12.51 8.41 -5.23
N PHE A 43 -13.40 7.58 -5.76
CA PHE A 43 -14.81 7.97 -5.95
C PHE A 43 -15.51 8.23 -4.64
N SER A 44 -15.32 7.35 -3.65
CA SER A 44 -15.97 7.47 -2.34
C SER A 44 -15.55 8.72 -1.59
N LEU A 45 -14.30 9.18 -1.80
CA LEU A 45 -13.77 10.36 -1.12
C LEU A 45 -13.94 11.64 -1.93
N SER A 46 -14.47 11.57 -3.15
CA SER A 46 -14.49 12.69 -4.09
C SER A 46 -15.22 13.94 -3.60
N LYS A 47 -16.16 13.80 -2.69
CA LYS A 47 -16.88 14.95 -2.13
C LYS A 47 -16.03 15.77 -1.18
N LYS A 48 -15.09 15.13 -0.48
CA LYS A 48 -14.23 15.79 0.51
C LYS A 48 -12.82 16.01 -0.01
N PHE A 49 -12.29 15.05 -0.75
CA PHE A 49 -10.91 15.07 -1.21
C PHE A 49 -10.84 14.65 -2.67
N LYS A 50 -10.18 15.48 -3.47
CA LYS A 50 -9.88 15.11 -4.87
C LYS A 50 -8.45 14.64 -4.92
N ILE A 51 -8.26 13.33 -5.00
CA ILE A 51 -6.94 12.70 -4.98
C ILE A 51 -6.82 11.70 -6.13
N PRO A 52 -5.62 11.56 -6.71
CA PRO A 52 -5.38 10.53 -7.74
C PRO A 52 -5.20 9.15 -7.11
N GLU A 53 -5.36 8.11 -7.90
CA GLU A 53 -5.18 6.74 -7.43
C GLU A 53 -3.79 6.50 -6.87
N VAL A 54 -2.76 7.13 -7.46
CA VAL A 54 -1.38 7.01 -6.96
C VAL A 54 -1.29 7.44 -5.50
N LYS A 55 -1.96 8.53 -5.16
CA LYS A 55 -1.99 9.02 -3.78
C LYS A 55 -2.64 8.01 -2.84
N VAL A 56 -3.72 7.39 -3.29
CA VAL A 56 -4.40 6.33 -2.51
C VAL A 56 -3.43 5.20 -2.21
N ARG A 57 -2.69 4.73 -3.21
CA ARG A 57 -1.73 3.63 -3.02
C ARG A 57 -0.62 4.00 -2.05
N VAL A 58 -0.09 5.22 -2.16
CA VAL A 58 0.95 5.71 -1.25
C VAL A 58 0.43 5.72 0.19
N LEU A 59 -0.78 6.22 0.41
CA LEU A 59 -1.36 6.29 1.75
C LEU A 59 -1.70 4.91 2.31
N ILE A 60 -2.16 3.99 1.47
CA ILE A 60 -2.38 2.60 1.90
C ILE A 60 -1.07 1.97 2.34
N ASN A 61 0.02 2.20 1.60
CA ASN A 61 1.33 1.67 2.00
C ASN A 61 1.78 2.26 3.34
N SER A 62 1.49 3.53 3.60
CA SER A 62 1.79 4.16 4.88
C SER A 62 1.03 3.48 6.02
N ILE A 63 -0.24 3.15 5.78
CA ILE A 63 -1.06 2.44 6.77
C ILE A 63 -0.49 1.04 7.03
N ARG A 64 -0.09 0.32 5.97
CA ARG A 64 0.55 -0.99 6.10
C ARG A 64 1.80 -0.95 6.97
N GLN A 65 2.61 0.10 6.79
CA GLN A 65 3.87 0.23 7.52
C GLN A 65 3.67 0.36 9.03
N SER A 66 2.48 0.74 9.46
CA SER A 66 2.17 0.83 10.89
C SER A 66 2.20 -0.54 11.58
N GLY A 67 2.00 -1.63 10.83
CA GLY A 67 1.94 -2.98 11.39
C GLY A 67 0.66 -3.29 12.15
N LYS A 68 -0.31 -2.40 12.12
CA LYS A 68 -1.56 -2.56 12.89
C LYS A 68 -2.68 -3.22 12.11
N TYR A 69 -2.60 -3.23 10.78
CA TYR A 69 -3.68 -3.70 9.92
C TYR A 69 -3.16 -4.62 8.85
N GLY A 70 -3.84 -5.74 8.64
CA GLY A 70 -3.51 -6.68 7.58
C GLY A 70 -4.20 -6.32 6.28
N ILE A 71 -3.63 -5.39 5.53
CA ILE A 71 -4.20 -4.96 4.26
C ILE A 71 -3.64 -5.82 3.13
N VAL A 72 -4.53 -6.57 2.48
CA VAL A 72 -4.18 -7.43 1.34
C VAL A 72 -4.56 -6.70 0.05
N GLY A 73 -3.60 -6.55 -0.85
CA GLY A 73 -3.84 -5.95 -2.17
C GLY A 73 -3.86 -7.03 -3.25
N THR A 74 -4.89 -7.01 -4.08
CA THR A 74 -5.06 -7.97 -5.18
C THR A 74 -5.47 -7.23 -6.44
N SER A 75 -5.48 -7.92 -7.57
CA SER A 75 -5.97 -7.34 -8.83
C SER A 75 -7.45 -6.94 -8.75
N LYS A 76 -8.18 -7.51 -7.81
CA LYS A 76 -9.62 -7.23 -7.61
C LYS A 76 -9.88 -6.17 -6.55
N GLY A 77 -8.83 -5.64 -5.93
CA GLY A 77 -8.94 -4.60 -4.92
C GLY A 77 -8.28 -4.98 -3.60
N TYR A 78 -8.50 -4.12 -2.61
CA TYR A 78 -7.95 -4.28 -1.27
C TYR A 78 -8.99 -4.82 -0.31
N TYR A 79 -8.51 -5.56 0.69
CA TYR A 79 -9.35 -5.94 1.82
C TYR A 79 -8.50 -6.12 3.06
N ILE A 80 -9.15 -6.05 4.22
CA ILE A 80 -8.47 -6.30 5.50
C ILE A 80 -8.73 -7.76 5.89
N SER A 81 -7.67 -8.42 6.35
CA SER A 81 -7.74 -9.80 6.81
C SER A 81 -7.00 -9.96 8.13
N ASN A 82 -7.54 -10.81 8.99
CA ASN A 82 -6.88 -11.28 10.21
C ASN A 82 -6.54 -12.78 10.09
N ASP A 83 -6.78 -13.37 8.93
CA ASP A 83 -6.47 -14.76 8.69
C ASP A 83 -4.97 -14.93 8.43
N ILE A 84 -4.32 -15.74 9.25
CA ILE A 84 -2.88 -15.96 9.18
C ILE A 84 -2.47 -16.44 7.77
N GLU A 85 -3.22 -17.36 7.17
CA GLU A 85 -2.89 -17.88 5.84
C GLU A 85 -2.99 -16.81 4.76
N ASP A 86 -4.02 -15.96 4.82
CA ASP A 86 -4.17 -14.85 3.87
C ASP A 86 -2.98 -13.90 3.96
N ILE A 87 -2.59 -13.55 5.18
CA ILE A 87 -1.48 -12.62 5.41
C ILE A 87 -0.16 -13.25 4.95
N MET A 88 0.05 -14.54 5.25
CA MET A 88 1.27 -15.23 4.80
C MET A 88 1.38 -15.26 3.27
N LYS A 89 0.26 -15.53 2.59
CA LYS A 89 0.24 -15.52 1.12
C LYS A 89 0.54 -14.13 0.57
N ALA A 90 -0.02 -13.09 1.19
CA ALA A 90 0.21 -11.71 0.78
C ALA A 90 1.69 -11.34 0.94
N ILE A 91 2.30 -11.72 2.06
CA ILE A 91 3.72 -11.47 2.32
C ILE A 91 4.59 -12.18 1.27
N LYS A 92 4.29 -13.45 0.99
CA LYS A 92 5.04 -14.22 0.00
C LYS A 92 4.96 -13.59 -1.38
N SER A 93 3.77 -13.19 -1.81
CA SER A 93 3.56 -12.55 -3.09
C SER A 93 4.34 -11.23 -3.20
N GLN A 94 4.30 -10.43 -2.16
CA GLN A 94 5.02 -9.16 -2.12
C GLN A 94 6.54 -9.36 -2.11
N THR A 95 7.02 -10.35 -1.35
CA THR A 95 8.44 -10.71 -1.31
C THR A 95 8.94 -11.10 -2.69
N MET A 96 8.17 -11.90 -3.43
CA MET A 96 8.55 -12.29 -4.79
C MET A 96 8.61 -11.10 -5.73
N ARG A 97 7.67 -10.17 -5.61
CA ARG A 97 7.65 -8.96 -6.43
C ARG A 97 8.87 -8.09 -6.17
N ILE A 98 9.23 -7.91 -4.90
CA ILE A 98 10.42 -7.15 -4.50
C ILE A 98 11.67 -7.80 -5.05
N SER A 99 11.78 -9.13 -4.96
CA SER A 99 12.91 -9.88 -5.48
C SER A 99 13.09 -9.67 -6.99
N GLN A 100 11.99 -9.70 -7.74
CA GLN A 100 12.03 -9.44 -9.19
C GLN A 100 12.46 -8.01 -9.49
N GLN A 101 11.95 -7.05 -8.73
CA GLN A 101 12.33 -5.64 -8.89
C GLN A 101 13.83 -5.45 -8.59
N ASN A 102 14.34 -6.12 -7.57
CA ASN A 102 15.78 -6.06 -7.25
C ASN A 102 16.63 -6.61 -8.37
N ARG A 103 16.22 -7.70 -9.00
CA ARG A 103 16.96 -8.26 -10.14
C ARG A 103 16.98 -7.29 -11.31
N ALA A 104 15.86 -6.65 -11.60
CA ALA A 104 15.80 -5.65 -12.66
C ALA A 104 16.72 -4.48 -12.35
N LEU A 105 16.73 -4.03 -11.09
CA LEU A 105 17.60 -2.94 -10.65
C LEU A 105 19.08 -3.31 -10.84
N GLU A 106 19.47 -4.52 -10.44
CA GLU A 106 20.85 -4.97 -10.61
C GLU A 106 21.24 -5.03 -12.08
N GLY A 107 20.34 -5.50 -12.94
CA GLY A 107 20.59 -5.50 -14.39
C GLY A 107 20.81 -4.11 -14.94
N MET A 108 20.04 -3.13 -14.47
CA MET A 108 20.23 -1.74 -14.89
C MET A 108 21.58 -1.18 -14.44
N LYS A 109 22.00 -1.54 -13.22
CA LYS A 109 23.32 -1.13 -12.71
C LYS A 109 24.45 -1.74 -13.55
N GLU A 110 24.35 -3.02 -13.90
CA GLU A 110 25.32 -3.66 -14.77
C GLU A 110 25.44 -2.95 -16.12
N TYR A 111 24.29 -2.59 -16.69
CA TYR A 111 24.26 -1.88 -17.96
C TYR A 111 24.95 -0.52 -17.82
N LEU A 112 24.64 0.22 -16.76
CA LEU A 112 25.28 1.51 -16.50
C LEU A 112 26.78 1.36 -16.42
N TYR A 113 27.28 0.38 -15.66
CA TYR A 113 28.71 0.15 -15.54
C TYR A 113 29.37 -0.20 -16.87
N SER A 114 28.67 -0.91 -17.74
CA SER A 114 29.19 -1.22 -19.08
C SER A 114 29.36 0.02 -19.93
N LEU A 115 28.56 1.05 -19.72
CA LEU A 115 28.66 2.31 -20.46
C LEU A 115 29.81 3.20 -19.98
N ILE A 116 30.22 3.04 -18.73
CA ILE A 116 31.24 3.88 -18.10
C ILE A 116 32.65 3.39 -18.40
N LYS A 117 32.83 2.14 -18.75
CA LYS A 117 34.14 1.56 -19.04
C LYS A 117 34.78 2.15 -20.28
#